data_ea2a0e564da435e0d30ef7d824319f5b
#
_entry.id   ea2a0e564da435e0d30ef7d824319f5b
#
_cell.length_a   1.000
_cell.length_b   1.000
_cell.length_c   1.000
_cell.angle_alpha   90.00
_cell.angle_beta   90.00
_cell.angle_gamma   90.00
#
_symmetry.space_group_name_H-M   'P 1'
#
loop_
_entity.id
_entity.type
_entity.pdbx_description
1 polymer ?
#
loop_
_entity_poly.entity_id
_entity_poly.type
_entity_poly.pdbx_seq_one_letter_code
_entity_poly.pdbx_strand_id
1 'polypeptide(L)'
;GLARAADSDSKGGRKKEPTDEDCEYWRYCALSGVLCTCCGGTVTSCPTGTEVSRVSWVGTCENSKEGKSYLVSYNDCCGKTACARCLCNFNERERPGYRMGVFNDINWCMANTQTMYHCTVSVIVGVSDAA
;
A
#
# COMPACT_ATOMS: atom_id res chain seq x y z
N GLY A 1 1.07 6.52 -2.44
CA GLY A 1 2.32 5.94 -2.19
C GLY A 1 3.44 6.39 -3.07
N LEU A 2 4.60 6.64 -2.53
CA LEU A 2 5.73 7.12 -3.24
C LEU A 2 6.83 6.09 -3.30
N ALA A 3 6.60 4.94 -3.84
CA ALA A 3 7.65 3.96 -4.02
C ALA A 3 8.23 4.10 -5.38
N ARG A 4 9.53 4.32 -5.49
CA ARG A 4 10.16 4.35 -6.75
C ARG A 4 10.78 3.03 -6.97
N ALA A 5 11.15 2.85 -8.14
CA ALA A 5 11.67 1.63 -8.55
C ALA A 5 12.67 1.03 -7.73
N ALA A 6 13.08 1.58 -6.86
CA ALA A 6 14.12 1.09 -6.26
C ALA A 6 13.89 -0.17 -5.71
N ASP A 7 13.33 -0.46 -4.87
CA ASP A 7 13.55 -1.53 -4.23
C ASP A 7 12.60 -1.88 -3.29
N SER A 8 12.04 -2.93 -3.36
CA SER A 8 11.26 -3.39 -2.28
C SER A 8 12.18 -4.07 -1.35
N ASP A 9 11.89 -4.04 -0.10
CA ASP A 9 12.65 -4.71 0.84
C ASP A 9 12.28 -6.12 0.96
N SER A 10 11.52 -6.64 0.06
CA SER A 10 11.09 -7.98 0.17
C SER A 10 12.27 -8.91 0.15
N LYS A 11 12.27 -9.89 0.96
CA LYS A 11 13.34 -10.82 1.01
C LYS A 11 12.91 -12.06 0.34
N GLY A 12 13.44 -12.33 -0.74
CA GLY A 12 13.12 -13.51 -1.47
C GLY A 12 13.41 -14.71 -0.64
N GLY A 13 12.80 -15.78 -0.95
CA GLY A 13 13.09 -17.00 -0.31
C GLY A 13 12.49 -17.25 1.05
N ARG A 14 11.66 -16.37 1.49
CA ARG A 14 11.04 -16.60 2.76
C ARG A 14 10.06 -17.73 2.67
N LYS A 15 10.10 -18.58 3.64
CA LYS A 15 9.20 -19.71 3.62
C LYS A 15 7.98 -19.47 4.43
N LYS A 16 8.01 -18.54 5.34
CA LYS A 16 6.84 -18.26 6.12
C LYS A 16 5.86 -17.47 5.36
N GLU A 17 4.62 -17.59 5.76
CA GLU A 17 3.58 -16.81 5.15
C GLU A 17 3.83 -15.35 5.44
N PRO A 18 3.65 -14.47 4.49
CA PRO A 18 3.89 -13.05 4.72
C PRO A 18 2.94 -12.47 5.76
N THR A 19 3.46 -11.57 6.56
CA THR A 19 2.67 -10.87 7.54
C THR A 19 2.37 -9.48 7.01
N ASP A 20 1.63 -8.69 7.78
CA ASP A 20 1.26 -7.36 7.34
C ASP A 20 2.43 -6.39 7.37
N GLU A 21 3.61 -6.84 7.73
CA GLU A 21 4.81 -6.01 7.62
C GLU A 21 5.66 -6.42 6.43
N ASP A 22 5.16 -7.30 5.60
CA ASP A 22 5.88 -7.77 4.42
C ASP A 22 5.20 -7.26 3.16
N CYS A 23 5.99 -6.89 2.18
CA CYS A 23 5.42 -6.38 0.94
C CYS A 23 4.59 -7.43 0.20
N GLU A 24 4.83 -8.70 0.49
CA GLU A 24 4.12 -9.77 -0.20
C GLU A 24 2.75 -10.09 0.37
N TYR A 25 2.37 -9.40 1.44
CA TYR A 25 1.06 -9.63 2.03
C TYR A 25 -0.02 -9.38 0.97
N TRP A 26 -1.02 -10.25 0.93
CA TRP A 26 -1.95 -10.27 -0.19
C TRP A 26 -2.68 -8.94 -0.42
N ARG A 27 -2.96 -8.20 0.64
CA ARG A 27 -3.75 -7.00 0.45
C ARG A 27 -2.92 -5.80 0.03
N TYR A 28 -1.63 -5.99 -0.18
CA TYR A 28 -0.79 -4.92 -0.67
C TYR A 28 -0.56 -5.03 -2.18
N CYS A 29 -1.44 -5.72 -2.88
CA CYS A 29 -1.22 -6.04 -4.29
C CYS A 29 -1.08 -4.81 -5.19
N ALA A 30 -1.67 -3.69 -4.83
CA ALA A 30 -1.54 -2.47 -5.61
C ALA A 30 -0.92 -1.35 -4.78
N LEU A 31 -0.21 -1.70 -3.73
CA LEU A 31 0.39 -0.70 -2.87
C LEU A 31 1.72 -0.25 -3.45
N SER A 32 1.93 1.05 -3.43
CA SER A 32 3.23 1.61 -3.77
C SER A 32 3.54 2.61 -2.68
N GLY A 33 4.51 2.32 -1.86
CA GLY A 33 4.86 3.21 -0.76
C GLY A 33 5.38 2.45 0.43
N VAL A 34 5.34 3.11 1.57
CA VAL A 34 5.87 2.59 2.82
C VAL A 34 4.71 2.02 3.62
N LEU A 35 4.93 0.89 4.26
CA LEU A 35 3.87 0.26 5.05
C LEU A 35 3.76 0.92 6.41
N CYS A 36 2.58 1.42 6.75
CA CYS A 36 2.37 2.05 8.05
C CYS A 36 2.54 1.07 9.20
N THR A 37 2.37 -0.21 8.95
CA THR A 37 2.58 -1.21 10.00
C THR A 37 4.01 -1.19 10.50
N CYS A 38 4.95 -0.73 9.69
CA CYS A 38 6.36 -0.65 10.10
C CYS A 38 6.69 0.71 10.70
N CYS A 39 5.73 1.60 10.77
CA CYS A 39 5.97 2.99 11.13
C CYS A 39 5.14 3.46 12.31
N GLY A 40 4.63 2.54 13.09
CA GLY A 40 3.85 2.91 14.25
C GLY A 40 2.36 2.97 14.02
N GLY A 41 1.90 2.68 12.82
CA GLY A 41 0.48 2.61 12.55
C GLY A 41 0.04 1.17 12.44
N THR A 42 -1.10 0.95 11.81
CA THR A 42 -1.58 -0.40 11.55
C THR A 42 -1.88 -0.54 10.07
N VAL A 43 -2.38 -1.68 9.67
CA VAL A 43 -2.73 -1.90 8.27
C VAL A 43 -3.73 -0.85 7.81
N THR A 44 -4.63 -0.44 8.69
CA THR A 44 -5.73 0.45 8.32
C THR A 44 -5.66 1.82 8.97
N SER A 45 -4.74 2.06 9.87
CA SER A 45 -4.71 3.33 10.62
C SER A 45 -3.39 4.05 10.48
N CYS A 46 -3.47 5.33 10.28
CA CYS A 46 -2.28 6.16 10.20
C CYS A 46 -1.62 6.31 11.56
N PRO A 47 -0.30 6.42 11.61
CA PRO A 47 0.39 6.67 12.88
C PRO A 47 0.00 8.02 13.48
N THR A 48 0.19 8.15 14.78
CA THR A 48 -0.09 9.40 15.46
C THR A 48 0.70 10.53 14.81
N GLY A 49 0.06 11.64 14.61
CA GLY A 49 0.72 12.80 14.02
C GLY A 49 0.58 12.87 12.53
N THR A 50 -0.07 11.90 11.90
CA THR A 50 -0.32 11.97 10.47
C THR A 50 -1.82 11.86 10.25
N GLU A 51 -2.28 12.32 9.08
CA GLU A 51 -3.68 12.21 8.73
C GLU A 51 -3.81 11.56 7.37
N VAL A 52 -4.91 10.91 7.17
CA VAL A 52 -5.13 10.16 5.94
C VAL A 52 -5.32 11.13 4.78
N SER A 53 -4.84 10.73 3.61
CA SER A 53 -4.98 11.58 2.42
C SER A 53 -6.44 11.69 2.04
N ARG A 54 -6.80 12.81 1.41
CA ARG A 54 -8.17 13.03 0.99
C ARG A 54 -8.53 12.19 -0.21
N VAL A 55 -7.53 11.71 -0.91
CA VAL A 55 -7.74 10.92 -2.11
C VAL A 55 -7.15 9.55 -1.88
N SER A 56 -7.75 8.53 -2.46
CA SER A 56 -7.26 7.18 -2.33
C SER A 56 -7.27 6.51 -3.69
N TRP A 57 -6.59 5.40 -3.81
CA TRP A 57 -6.69 4.57 -5.00
C TRP A 57 -7.11 3.17 -4.58
N VAL A 58 -7.61 2.40 -5.53
CA VAL A 58 -8.21 1.11 -5.24
C VAL A 58 -7.58 0.04 -6.09
N GLY A 59 -7.39 -1.12 -5.54
CA GLY A 59 -6.93 -2.28 -6.28
C GLY A 59 -7.79 -3.48 -5.93
N THR A 60 -7.72 -4.49 -6.76
CA THR A 60 -8.40 -5.74 -6.49
C THR A 60 -7.34 -6.76 -6.12
N CYS A 61 -7.42 -7.31 -4.94
CA CYS A 61 -6.42 -8.25 -4.45
C CYS A 61 -7.05 -9.58 -4.14
N GLU A 62 -6.38 -10.64 -4.54
CA GLU A 62 -6.91 -11.97 -4.30
C GLU A 62 -6.31 -12.56 -3.03
N ASN A 63 -7.16 -13.07 -2.16
CA ASN A 63 -6.71 -13.79 -1.00
C ASN A 63 -6.85 -15.27 -1.32
N SER A 64 -5.76 -15.89 -1.70
CA SER A 64 -5.82 -17.27 -2.18
C SER A 64 -6.22 -18.25 -1.10
N LYS A 65 -6.00 -17.93 0.14
CA LYS A 65 -6.41 -18.84 1.21
C LYS A 65 -7.91 -18.91 1.32
N GLU A 66 -8.58 -17.83 1.01
CA GLU A 66 -10.03 -17.82 1.07
C GLU A 66 -10.67 -18.04 -0.27
N GLY A 67 -9.89 -17.99 -1.33
CA GLY A 67 -10.45 -18.11 -2.65
C GLY A 67 -11.31 -16.95 -3.06
N LYS A 68 -11.08 -15.77 -2.52
CA LYS A 68 -11.88 -14.60 -2.79
C LYS A 68 -11.02 -13.43 -3.19
N SER A 69 -11.60 -12.53 -3.98
CA SER A 69 -10.95 -11.29 -4.32
C SER A 69 -11.62 -10.14 -3.58
N TYR A 70 -10.83 -9.19 -3.17
CA TYR A 70 -11.33 -8.07 -2.38
C TYR A 70 -10.97 -6.75 -3.04
N LEU A 71 -11.82 -5.76 -2.85
CA LEU A 71 -11.49 -4.40 -3.24
C LEU A 71 -10.78 -3.77 -2.05
N VAL A 72 -9.58 -3.25 -2.29
CA VAL A 72 -8.77 -2.66 -1.26
C VAL A 72 -8.51 -1.22 -1.61
N SER A 73 -8.79 -0.33 -0.68
CA SER A 73 -8.55 1.10 -0.87
C SER A 73 -7.28 1.48 -0.15
N TYR A 74 -6.43 2.23 -0.80
CA TYR A 74 -5.15 2.66 -0.23
C TYR A 74 -5.17 4.17 -0.04
N ASN A 75 -4.69 4.60 1.11
CA ASN A 75 -4.54 6.02 1.39
C ASN A 75 -3.15 6.28 1.91
N ASP A 76 -2.62 7.45 1.60
CA ASP A 76 -1.35 7.86 2.18
C ASP A 76 -1.60 8.54 3.51
N CYS A 77 -0.67 8.42 4.42
CA CYS A 77 -0.72 9.12 5.69
C CYS A 77 0.24 10.28 5.61
N CYS A 78 -0.23 11.46 5.95
CA CYS A 78 0.44 12.73 5.63
C CYS A 78 0.75 13.53 6.88
N GLY A 79 1.88 14.22 6.88
CA GLY A 79 2.21 15.13 7.97
C GLY A 79 3.56 14.91 8.61
N LYS A 80 4.25 13.85 8.27
CA LYS A 80 5.59 13.60 8.76
C LYS A 80 6.45 13.17 7.60
N THR A 81 7.77 13.27 7.76
CA THR A 81 8.66 12.82 6.71
C THR A 81 8.48 11.33 6.49
N ALA A 82 8.94 10.85 5.35
CA ALA A 82 8.77 9.45 5.01
C ALA A 82 9.41 8.57 6.07
N CYS A 83 8.73 7.49 6.39
CA CYS A 83 9.19 6.60 7.42
C CYS A 83 10.45 5.85 7.02
N ALA A 84 10.62 5.58 5.76
CA ALA A 84 11.82 4.91 5.24
C ALA A 84 11.97 3.46 5.71
N ARG A 85 10.89 2.81 6.04
CA ARG A 85 10.91 1.39 6.37
C ARG A 85 9.90 0.67 5.52
N CYS A 86 10.17 -0.58 5.22
CA CYS A 86 9.24 -1.44 4.51
C CYS A 86 8.69 -0.77 3.26
N LEU A 87 9.59 -0.34 2.40
CA LEU A 87 9.19 0.29 1.16
C LEU A 87 8.77 -0.78 0.16
N CYS A 88 7.61 -0.63 -0.42
CA CYS A 88 7.06 -1.58 -1.36
C CYS A 88 6.77 -0.91 -2.68
N ASN A 89 7.05 -1.61 -3.76
CA ASN A 89 6.93 -1.01 -5.08
C ASN A 89 6.27 -1.98 -6.04
N PHE A 90 4.99 -2.28 -5.81
CA PHE A 90 4.29 -3.21 -6.65
C PHE A 90 3.72 -2.59 -7.90
N ASN A 91 3.69 -1.28 -7.99
CA ASN A 91 3.19 -0.66 -9.21
C ASN A 91 4.15 -0.89 -10.38
N GLU A 92 5.38 -1.31 -10.08
CA GLU A 92 6.31 -1.60 -11.15
C GLU A 92 6.23 -3.03 -11.63
N ARG A 93 5.46 -3.85 -10.98
CA ARG A 93 5.37 -5.22 -11.38
C ARG A 93 4.25 -5.39 -12.35
N GLU A 94 4.39 -6.40 -13.20
CA GLU A 94 3.39 -6.63 -14.15
C GLU A 94 2.17 -7.21 -13.51
N ARG A 95 1.03 -6.64 -13.77
CA ARG A 95 -0.22 -7.14 -13.25
C ARG A 95 -1.27 -7.02 -14.32
N PRO A 96 -1.97 -8.10 -14.61
CA PRO A 96 -2.97 -8.06 -15.67
C PRO A 96 -3.97 -6.94 -15.45
N GLY A 97 -4.15 -6.13 -16.45
CA GLY A 97 -5.11 -5.04 -16.37
C GLY A 97 -4.65 -3.84 -15.57
N TYR A 98 -3.46 -3.87 -15.01
CA TYR A 98 -3.00 -2.77 -14.21
C TYR A 98 -2.15 -1.82 -15.05
N ARG A 99 -2.35 -0.53 -14.85
CA ARG A 99 -1.60 0.47 -15.59
C ARG A 99 -0.51 1.01 -14.68
N MET A 100 0.69 0.62 -14.98
CA MET A 100 1.81 0.98 -14.15
C MET A 100 2.06 2.47 -14.15
N GLY A 101 2.46 2.99 -13.01
CA GLY A 101 2.90 4.36 -12.91
C GLY A 101 1.82 5.39 -13.08
N VAL A 102 0.58 4.97 -13.14
CA VAL A 102 -0.47 5.92 -13.40
C VAL A 102 -1.11 6.43 -12.12
N PHE A 103 -1.33 5.57 -11.16
CA PHE A 103 -2.09 5.98 -10.01
C PHE A 103 -1.43 5.84 -8.67
N ASN A 104 -0.70 4.82 -8.42
CA ASN A 104 -0.33 4.52 -7.04
C ASN A 104 1.07 4.94 -6.61
N ASP A 105 1.91 5.44 -7.51
CA ASP A 105 3.20 5.97 -7.05
C ASP A 105 3.19 7.49 -7.04
N ILE A 106 2.04 8.06 -6.83
CA ILE A 106 1.86 9.49 -6.73
C ILE A 106 1.82 9.86 -5.26
N ASN A 107 2.25 11.05 -4.94
CA ASN A 107 2.12 11.55 -3.58
C ASN A 107 0.69 12.08 -3.41
N TRP A 108 -0.19 11.21 -2.94
CA TRP A 108 -1.58 11.58 -2.78
C TRP A 108 -1.78 12.58 -1.64
N CYS A 109 -0.74 12.83 -0.84
CA CYS A 109 -0.81 13.83 0.20
C CYS A 109 -0.86 15.24 -0.35
N MET A 110 -0.56 15.41 -1.63
CA MET A 110 -0.62 16.74 -2.23
C MET A 110 -2.03 17.32 -2.17
N ALA A 111 -3.04 16.51 -1.97
CA ALA A 111 -4.39 17.01 -1.85
C ALA A 111 -4.73 17.43 -0.42
N ASN A 112 -3.83 17.21 0.51
CA ASN A 112 -4.04 17.57 1.90
C ASN A 112 -3.36 18.90 2.23
N THR A 113 -3.69 19.45 3.38
CA THR A 113 -2.98 20.62 3.87
C THR A 113 -1.55 20.24 4.22
N GLN A 114 -1.39 19.09 4.86
CA GLN A 114 -0.06 18.57 5.16
C GLN A 114 0.35 17.67 4.02
N THR A 115 1.33 18.08 3.24
CA THR A 115 1.65 17.37 2.01
C THR A 115 2.80 16.40 2.11
N MET A 116 3.41 16.27 3.28
CA MET A 116 4.51 15.33 3.42
C MET A 116 4.01 13.92 3.57
N TYR A 117 4.51 13.04 2.74
CA TYR A 117 4.12 11.63 2.74
C TYR A 117 4.88 10.86 3.81
N HIS A 118 4.20 10.04 4.58
CA HIS A 118 4.82 9.26 5.63
C HIS A 118 4.73 7.76 5.34
N CYS A 119 3.54 7.24 5.14
CA CYS A 119 3.34 5.81 4.87
C CYS A 119 1.98 5.60 4.24
N THR A 120 1.64 4.37 3.94
CA THR A 120 0.39 4.03 3.26
C THR A 120 -0.37 2.95 4.04
N VAL A 121 -1.68 3.13 4.14
CA VAL A 121 -2.57 2.15 4.76
C VAL A 121 -3.44 1.51 3.70
N SER A 122 -4.00 0.36 4.00
CA SER A 122 -4.88 -0.35 3.09
C SER A 122 -6.10 -0.86 3.83
N VAL A 123 -7.26 -0.58 3.27
CA VAL A 123 -8.53 -0.91 3.92
C VAL A 123 -9.36 -1.74 2.95
N ILE A 124 -9.87 -2.86 3.41
CA ILE A 124 -10.77 -3.66 2.58
C ILE A 124 -12.11 -2.95 2.55
N VAL A 125 -12.59 -2.62 1.37
CA VAL A 125 -13.85 -1.89 1.24
C VAL A 125 -14.94 -2.73 0.60
N GLY A 126 -14.63 -3.91 0.13
CA GLY A 126 -15.67 -4.75 -0.43
C GLY A 126 -15.11 -6.04 -0.97
N VAL A 127 -15.98 -6.93 -1.38
CA VAL A 127 -15.60 -8.17 -2.02
C VAL A 127 -15.84 -7.98 -3.51
N SER A 128 -14.86 -8.36 -4.31
CA SER A 128 -15.00 -8.23 -5.73
C SER A 128 -15.59 -9.50 -6.30
N ASP A 129 -16.56 -9.35 -7.17
CA ASP A 129 -17.13 -10.50 -7.81
C ASP A 129 -16.42 -10.78 -9.11
N ALA A 130 -15.46 -10.00 -9.44
CA ALA A 130 -14.78 -10.18 -10.68
C ALA A 130 -13.81 -11.28 -10.45
N ALA A 131 -14.16 -12.42 -10.53
CA ALA A 131 -13.26 -13.51 -10.23
C ALA A 131 -12.42 -13.85 -11.41
#